data_43a1c594aff13208ee38f4727ebe96f9
#
_entry.id   43a1c594aff13208ee38f4727ebe96f9
#
_cell.length_a   1.000
_cell.length_b   1.000
_cell.length_c   1.000
_cell.angle_alpha   90.00
_cell.angle_beta   90.00
_cell.angle_gamma   90.00
#
_symmetry.space_group_name_H-M   'P 1'
#
loop_
_entity.id
_entity.type
_entity.pdbx_description
1 polymer ?
#
loop_
_entity_poly.entity_id
_entity_poly.type
_entity_poly.pdbx_seq_one_letter_code
_entity_poly.pdbx_strand_id
1 'polypeptide(L)'
;MARAVAAALPGNRLHLQDGPIDLIVEAVGPHGQIAAAYAAATRRFETILDELCAELPLLRAPVQAGHPAPEGVVARRMWDACLPFADMFITPMAAVAGSVAEEVLGAMAADADLRRAYVNNGGDIALHLEPGARAEIGLVDRPDRPQVHGAVSPTAAQPMRGVATSGWRGRSFSLAIDDAVTILASLLL
;
A
#
# COMPACT_ATOMS: atom_id res chain seq x y z
N MET A 1 7.57 -7.15 23.85
CA MET A 1 7.63 -8.16 22.76
C MET A 1 7.34 -7.45 21.47
N ALA A 2 8.10 -7.72 20.40
CA ALA A 2 7.78 -7.16 19.09
C ALA A 2 6.37 -7.65 18.70
N ARG A 3 5.45 -6.73 18.39
CA ARG A 3 4.09 -7.01 17.93
C ARG A 3 4.10 -7.38 16.45
N ALA A 4 4.93 -6.67 15.67
CA ALA A 4 5.10 -6.91 14.25
C ALA A 4 5.75 -8.28 13.99
N VAL A 5 5.22 -9.00 13.03
CA VAL A 5 5.69 -10.33 12.60
C VAL A 5 6.21 -10.21 11.17
N ALA A 6 7.38 -10.80 10.92
CA ALA A 6 7.96 -10.96 9.58
C ALA A 6 8.17 -12.44 9.28
N ALA A 7 7.69 -12.93 8.15
CA ALA A 7 7.81 -14.32 7.74
C ALA A 7 8.15 -14.44 6.25
N ALA A 8 9.07 -15.35 5.91
CA ALA A 8 9.34 -15.68 4.52
C ALA A 8 8.20 -16.50 3.91
N LEU A 9 7.83 -16.18 2.69
CA LEU A 9 6.82 -16.90 1.91
C LEU A 9 7.46 -17.58 0.67
N PRO A 10 6.81 -18.59 0.11
CA PRO A 10 7.22 -19.19 -1.16
C PRO A 10 7.37 -18.14 -2.27
N GLY A 11 8.31 -18.36 -3.19
CA GLY A 11 8.59 -17.44 -4.28
C GLY A 11 9.42 -16.22 -3.87
N ASN A 12 10.22 -16.34 -2.81
CA ASN A 12 11.09 -15.29 -2.30
C ASN A 12 10.31 -14.00 -1.92
N ARG A 13 9.12 -14.15 -1.35
CA ARG A 13 8.30 -13.05 -0.85
C ARG A 13 8.43 -12.93 0.66
N LEU A 14 8.14 -11.74 1.18
CA LEU A 14 8.09 -11.45 2.60
C LEU A 14 6.65 -11.12 3.00
N HIS A 15 6.20 -11.68 4.11
CA HIS A 15 4.95 -11.32 4.78
C HIS A 15 5.28 -10.48 6.01
N LEU A 16 4.63 -9.33 6.13
CA LEU A 16 4.71 -8.46 7.31
C LEU A 16 3.30 -8.26 7.86
N GLN A 17 3.14 -8.48 9.17
CA GLN A 17 1.85 -8.29 9.84
C GLN A 17 2.03 -7.54 11.16
N ASP A 18 1.19 -6.52 11.40
CA ASP A 18 1.07 -5.83 12.67
C ASP A 18 -0.36 -5.33 12.87
N GLY A 19 -1.09 -5.94 13.82
CA GLY A 19 -2.50 -5.66 14.04
C GLY A 19 -3.33 -5.85 12.77
N PRO A 20 -4.02 -4.81 12.28
CA PRO A 20 -4.84 -4.88 11.07
C PRO A 20 -4.06 -4.77 9.77
N ILE A 21 -2.77 -4.39 9.81
CA ILE A 21 -1.94 -4.22 8.63
C ILE A 21 -1.32 -5.56 8.25
N ASP A 22 -1.48 -5.95 7.00
CA ASP A 22 -1.05 -7.24 6.46
C ASP A 22 -0.47 -7.05 5.05
N LEU A 23 0.85 -7.17 4.93
CA LEU A 23 1.58 -6.87 3.70
C LEU A 23 2.20 -8.11 3.08
N ILE A 24 2.03 -8.25 1.78
CA ILE A 24 2.85 -9.15 0.96
C ILE A 24 3.83 -8.32 0.14
N VAL A 25 5.09 -8.61 0.31
CA VAL A 25 6.21 -7.85 -0.29
C VAL A 25 7.02 -8.76 -1.20
N GLU A 26 7.37 -8.27 -2.38
CA GLU A 26 8.30 -8.94 -3.29
C GLU A 26 9.34 -7.96 -3.82
N ALA A 27 10.56 -8.41 -3.93
CA ALA A 27 11.65 -7.69 -4.55
C ALA A 27 12.40 -8.57 -5.55
N VAL A 28 12.79 -7.99 -6.68
CA VAL A 28 13.59 -8.61 -7.72
C VAL A 28 14.80 -7.74 -8.01
N GLY A 29 15.98 -8.30 -7.87
CA GLY A 29 17.26 -7.63 -8.03
C GLY A 29 18.42 -8.55 -7.67
N PRO A 30 19.65 -8.05 -7.52
CA PRO A 30 20.77 -8.82 -7.00
C PRO A 30 20.46 -9.37 -5.60
N HIS A 31 20.92 -10.59 -5.28
CA HIS A 31 20.54 -11.28 -4.04
C HIS A 31 20.81 -10.45 -2.77
N GLY A 32 21.97 -9.79 -2.67
CA GLY A 32 22.28 -8.93 -1.53
C GLY A 32 21.35 -7.70 -1.41
N GLN A 33 20.89 -7.15 -2.52
CA GLN A 33 19.97 -6.02 -2.57
C GLN A 33 18.55 -6.42 -2.12
N ILE A 34 18.11 -7.63 -2.48
CA ILE A 34 16.81 -8.16 -2.01
C ILE A 34 16.82 -8.30 -0.47
N ALA A 35 17.90 -8.82 0.10
CA ALA A 35 18.01 -8.95 1.55
C ALA A 35 18.03 -7.58 2.26
N ALA A 36 18.72 -6.59 1.69
CA ALA A 36 18.75 -5.22 2.19
C ALA A 36 17.34 -4.59 2.13
N ALA A 37 16.63 -4.74 1.00
CA ALA A 37 15.27 -4.26 0.84
C ALA A 37 14.31 -4.85 1.87
N TYR A 38 14.35 -6.15 2.11
CA TYR A 38 13.48 -6.79 3.11
C TYR A 38 13.81 -6.39 4.54
N ALA A 39 15.10 -6.17 4.84
CA ALA A 39 15.50 -5.63 6.13
C ALA A 39 14.99 -4.19 6.32
N ALA A 40 15.07 -3.35 5.29
CA ALA A 40 14.53 -1.98 5.31
C ALA A 40 13.01 -1.97 5.48
N ALA A 41 12.29 -2.80 4.70
CA ALA A 41 10.85 -2.97 4.83
C ALA A 41 10.44 -3.34 6.26
N THR A 42 11.11 -4.34 6.85
CA THR A 42 10.81 -4.81 8.21
C THR A 42 11.06 -3.71 9.24
N ARG A 43 12.22 -3.04 9.20
CA ARG A 43 12.53 -1.93 10.12
C ARG A 43 11.52 -0.81 10.04
N ARG A 44 11.13 -0.40 8.82
CA ARG A 44 10.14 0.68 8.66
C ARG A 44 8.77 0.25 9.14
N PHE A 45 8.38 -0.98 8.88
CA PHE A 45 7.07 -1.53 9.22
C PHE A 45 6.81 -1.57 10.73
N GLU A 46 7.84 -1.82 11.55
CA GLU A 46 7.73 -1.98 13.00
C GLU A 46 7.15 -0.75 13.73
N THR A 47 7.23 0.44 13.15
CA THR A 47 6.80 1.70 13.79
C THR A 47 5.50 2.27 13.21
N ILE A 48 5.10 1.84 12.01
CA ILE A 48 3.97 2.45 11.27
C ILE A 48 2.67 2.42 12.07
N LEU A 49 2.32 1.27 12.65
CA LEU A 49 1.05 1.15 13.35
C LEU A 49 0.99 2.05 14.60
N ASP A 50 2.09 2.16 15.35
CA ASP A 50 2.15 3.02 16.53
C ASP A 50 2.08 4.50 16.14
N GLU A 51 2.76 4.91 15.07
CA GLU A 51 2.66 6.27 14.50
C GLU A 51 1.22 6.61 14.13
N LEU A 52 0.52 5.71 13.42
CA LEU A 52 -0.88 5.91 13.04
C LEU A 52 -1.82 5.94 14.26
N CYS A 53 -1.58 5.08 15.25
CA CYS A 53 -2.37 5.05 16.46
C CYS A 53 -2.22 6.34 17.30
N ALA A 54 -1.07 6.96 17.29
CA ALA A 54 -0.83 8.23 18.00
C ALA A 54 -1.72 9.37 17.46
N GLU A 55 -2.06 9.36 16.18
CA GLU A 55 -2.89 10.37 15.51
C GLU A 55 -4.29 9.85 15.12
N LEU A 56 -4.69 8.69 15.61
CA LEU A 56 -5.93 8.02 15.21
C LEU A 56 -7.21 8.88 15.32
N PRO A 57 -7.40 9.72 16.34
CA PRO A 57 -8.56 10.60 16.40
C PRO A 57 -8.66 11.55 15.20
N LEU A 58 -7.53 12.12 14.75
CA LEU A 58 -7.47 12.99 13.58
C LEU A 58 -7.70 12.19 12.27
N LEU A 59 -7.12 10.99 12.19
CA LEU A 59 -7.27 10.14 11.01
C LEU A 59 -8.69 9.59 10.82
N ARG A 60 -9.48 9.53 11.88
CA ARG A 60 -10.90 9.12 11.84
C ARG A 60 -11.88 10.29 11.70
N ALA A 61 -11.40 11.51 11.83
CA ALA A 61 -12.21 12.71 11.61
C ALA A 61 -12.33 13.01 10.10
N PRO A 62 -13.43 13.62 9.65
CA PRO A 62 -13.54 14.11 8.28
C PRO A 62 -12.43 15.10 7.95
N VAL A 63 -11.86 14.98 6.75
CA VAL A 63 -10.90 15.96 6.24
C VAL A 63 -11.62 17.29 6.00
N GLN A 64 -11.01 18.38 6.48
CA GLN A 64 -11.56 19.72 6.27
C GLN A 64 -10.41 20.69 5.94
N ALA A 65 -10.60 21.48 4.90
CA ALA A 65 -9.64 22.51 4.51
C ALA A 65 -9.44 23.52 5.66
N GLY A 66 -8.19 23.85 5.94
CA GLY A 66 -7.82 24.77 7.03
C GLY A 66 -7.68 24.13 8.42
N HIS A 67 -8.00 22.87 8.60
CA HIS A 67 -7.69 22.15 9.83
C HIS A 67 -6.22 21.72 9.88
N PRO A 68 -5.64 21.54 11.09
CA PRO A 68 -4.29 21.02 11.23
C PRO A 68 -4.17 19.64 10.56
N ALA A 69 -3.14 19.48 9.73
CA ALA A 69 -2.83 18.19 9.14
C ALA A 69 -1.99 17.35 10.13
N PRO A 70 -2.02 16.01 10.00
CA PRO A 70 -1.18 15.12 10.81
C PRO A 70 0.32 15.42 10.63
N GLU A 71 1.12 15.05 11.64
CA GLU A 71 2.57 15.23 11.63
C GLU A 71 3.31 13.98 11.14
N GLY A 72 2.79 12.78 11.42
CA GLY A 72 3.37 11.51 11.00
C GLY A 72 3.42 11.36 9.47
N VAL A 73 4.51 10.82 8.94
CA VAL A 73 4.76 10.73 7.49
C VAL A 73 3.63 10.00 6.76
N VAL A 74 3.23 8.82 7.27
CA VAL A 74 2.12 8.04 6.67
C VAL A 74 0.79 8.76 6.88
N ALA A 75 0.53 9.26 8.08
CA ALA A 75 -0.68 9.99 8.43
C ALA A 75 -0.86 11.25 7.54
N ARG A 76 0.23 11.97 7.29
CA ARG A 76 0.23 13.15 6.41
C ARG A 76 -0.09 12.77 4.97
N ARG A 77 0.51 11.71 4.44
CA ARG A 77 0.21 11.19 3.09
C ARG A 77 -1.27 10.82 2.96
N MET A 78 -1.84 10.15 3.96
CA MET A 78 -3.28 9.82 4.02
C MET A 78 -4.15 11.08 3.98
N TRP A 79 -3.77 12.11 4.74
CA TRP A 79 -4.49 13.39 4.76
C TRP A 79 -4.43 14.09 3.41
N ASP A 80 -3.23 14.23 2.85
CA ASP A 80 -3.00 14.94 1.59
C ASP A 80 -3.74 14.25 0.42
N ALA A 81 -3.83 12.91 0.44
CA ALA A 81 -4.61 12.14 -0.53
C ALA A 81 -6.12 12.42 -0.47
N CYS A 82 -6.65 12.63 0.72
CA CYS A 82 -8.08 12.86 0.94
C CYS A 82 -8.48 14.34 0.81
N LEU A 83 -7.54 15.27 0.96
CA LEU A 83 -7.81 16.72 0.96
C LEU A 83 -8.52 17.24 -0.31
N PRO A 84 -8.22 16.76 -1.54
CA PRO A 84 -8.94 17.17 -2.74
C PRO A 84 -10.43 16.82 -2.73
N PHE A 85 -10.87 15.93 -1.85
CA PHE A 85 -12.23 15.42 -1.71
C PHE A 85 -12.94 15.95 -0.46
N ALA A 86 -12.39 17.00 0.18
CA ALA A 86 -12.91 17.54 1.45
C ALA A 86 -14.34 18.10 1.35
N ASP A 87 -14.86 18.35 0.15
CA ASP A 87 -16.26 18.74 -0.08
C ASP A 87 -17.25 17.58 0.16
N MET A 88 -16.75 16.34 0.24
CA MET A 88 -17.52 15.15 0.56
C MET A 88 -17.11 14.61 1.93
N PHE A 89 -17.95 13.76 2.52
CA PHE A 89 -17.55 13.05 3.73
C PHE A 89 -16.47 12.03 3.40
N ILE A 90 -15.23 12.33 3.75
CA ILE A 90 -14.09 11.43 3.63
C ILE A 90 -13.17 11.60 4.85
N THR A 91 -12.58 10.52 5.32
CA THR A 91 -11.56 10.55 6.37
C THR A 91 -10.23 10.07 5.79
N PRO A 92 -9.07 10.45 6.38
CA PRO A 92 -7.76 9.96 5.96
C PRO A 92 -7.65 8.44 5.93
N MET A 93 -8.47 7.73 6.72
CA MET A 93 -8.50 6.26 6.73
C MET A 93 -8.82 5.64 5.35
N ALA A 94 -9.47 6.38 4.43
CA ALA A 94 -9.72 5.90 3.08
C ALA A 94 -8.42 5.61 2.29
N ALA A 95 -7.32 6.30 2.62
CA ALA A 95 -6.03 6.15 1.97
C ALA A 95 -5.00 5.33 2.78
N VAL A 96 -5.41 4.68 3.87
CA VAL A 96 -4.46 4.04 4.80
C VAL A 96 -3.67 2.92 4.14
N ALA A 97 -4.33 2.05 3.38
CA ALA A 97 -3.69 0.86 2.82
C ALA A 97 -2.61 1.24 1.79
N GLY A 98 -2.94 2.15 0.86
CA GLY A 98 -2.01 2.65 -0.13
C GLY A 98 -0.85 3.42 0.49
N SER A 99 -1.13 4.32 1.45
CA SER A 99 -0.10 5.12 2.11
C SER A 99 0.92 4.27 2.88
N VAL A 100 0.48 3.19 3.52
CA VAL A 100 1.37 2.22 4.18
C VAL A 100 2.20 1.45 3.15
N ALA A 101 1.57 0.99 2.06
CA ALA A 101 2.27 0.25 1.01
C ALA A 101 3.37 1.10 0.36
N GLU A 102 3.09 2.36 0.05
CA GLU A 102 4.07 3.30 -0.51
C GLU A 102 5.22 3.60 0.45
N GLU A 103 4.92 3.78 1.74
CA GLU A 103 5.95 4.06 2.74
C GLU A 103 6.96 2.92 2.86
N VAL A 104 6.46 1.68 2.93
CA VAL A 104 7.32 0.49 3.01
C VAL A 104 8.11 0.31 1.72
N LEU A 105 7.47 0.50 0.56
CA LEU A 105 8.16 0.43 -0.74
C LEU A 105 9.24 1.51 -0.86
N GLY A 106 8.97 2.73 -0.40
CA GLY A 106 9.93 3.83 -0.38
C GLY A 106 11.18 3.49 0.46
N ALA A 107 10.99 2.88 1.63
CA ALA A 107 12.11 2.42 2.46
C ALA A 107 12.93 1.33 1.78
N MET A 108 12.29 0.40 1.06
CA MET A 108 13.00 -0.63 0.28
C MET A 108 13.85 -0.03 -0.84
N ALA A 109 13.26 0.90 -1.61
CA ALA A 109 13.93 1.53 -2.75
C ALA A 109 15.05 2.51 -2.35
N ALA A 110 14.99 3.07 -1.14
CA ALA A 110 16.04 3.93 -0.61
C ALA A 110 17.29 3.14 -0.19
N ASP A 111 17.13 1.90 0.27
CA ASP A 111 18.22 1.08 0.83
C ASP A 111 18.75 0.03 -0.16
N ALA A 112 18.15 -0.12 -1.34
CA ALA A 112 18.50 -1.19 -2.27
C ALA A 112 18.26 -0.84 -3.74
N ASP A 113 19.16 -1.29 -4.62
CA ASP A 113 19.01 -1.23 -6.06
C ASP A 113 18.14 -2.41 -6.52
N LEU A 114 16.88 -2.14 -6.82
CA LEU A 114 15.88 -3.13 -7.18
C LEU A 114 15.42 -2.96 -8.62
N ARG A 115 15.45 -4.03 -9.38
CA ARG A 115 14.89 -4.05 -10.73
C ARG A 115 13.36 -3.89 -10.73
N ARG A 116 12.71 -4.53 -9.74
CA ARG A 116 11.26 -4.49 -9.53
C ARG A 116 10.96 -4.79 -8.07
N ALA A 117 9.98 -4.11 -7.51
CA ALA A 117 9.41 -4.47 -6.21
C ALA A 117 7.94 -4.12 -6.16
N TYR A 118 7.21 -4.79 -5.28
CA TYR A 118 5.87 -4.38 -4.88
C TYR A 118 5.63 -4.59 -3.39
N VAL A 119 4.72 -3.78 -2.87
CA VAL A 119 4.11 -3.96 -1.55
C VAL A 119 2.60 -3.99 -1.75
N ASN A 120 1.97 -5.10 -1.37
CA ASN A 120 0.53 -5.30 -1.45
C ASN A 120 -0.06 -5.27 -0.03
N ASN A 121 -0.96 -4.34 0.22
CA ASN A 121 -1.70 -4.18 1.46
C ASN A 121 -3.20 -4.40 1.21
N GLY A 122 -3.65 -5.64 1.30
CA GLY A 122 -5.07 -5.97 1.17
C GLY A 122 -5.70 -5.69 -0.20
N GLY A 123 -4.90 -5.58 -1.26
CA GLY A 123 -5.34 -5.27 -2.63
C GLY A 123 -4.87 -3.90 -3.13
N ASP A 124 -4.37 -3.05 -2.25
CA ASP A 124 -3.68 -1.81 -2.61
C ASP A 124 -2.19 -2.10 -2.79
N ILE A 125 -1.70 -1.93 -4.03
CA ILE A 125 -0.38 -2.37 -4.45
C ILE A 125 0.46 -1.17 -4.88
N ALA A 126 1.54 -0.90 -4.18
CA ALA A 126 2.58 0.03 -4.61
C ALA A 126 3.66 -0.69 -5.42
N LEU A 127 4.14 -0.06 -6.50
CA LEU A 127 5.04 -0.65 -7.49
C LEU A 127 6.31 0.18 -7.68
N HIS A 128 7.46 -0.48 -7.63
CA HIS A 128 8.72 0.02 -8.13
C HIS A 128 9.14 -0.74 -9.39
N LEU A 129 9.40 -0.01 -10.49
CA LEU A 129 9.81 -0.59 -11.78
C LEU A 129 10.96 0.23 -12.36
N GLU A 130 12.12 -0.37 -12.52
CA GLU A 130 13.23 0.21 -13.27
C GLU A 130 13.01 0.17 -14.80
N PRO A 131 13.69 1.00 -15.57
CA PRO A 131 13.63 0.98 -17.03
C PRO A 131 13.75 -0.44 -17.60
N GLY A 132 12.78 -0.83 -18.44
CA GLY A 132 12.70 -2.17 -19.03
C GLY A 132 12.04 -3.23 -18.14
N ALA A 133 11.70 -2.93 -16.90
CA ALA A 133 10.95 -3.83 -16.02
C ALA A 133 9.44 -3.76 -16.30
N ARG A 134 8.76 -4.87 -15.99
CA ARG A 134 7.30 -4.99 -15.98
C ARG A 134 6.85 -5.80 -14.77
N ALA A 135 5.62 -5.58 -14.34
CA ALA A 135 4.91 -6.42 -13.39
C ALA A 135 3.69 -7.05 -14.05
N GLU A 136 3.14 -8.10 -13.44
CA GLU A 136 1.84 -8.67 -13.78
C GLU A 136 1.01 -8.72 -12.52
N ILE A 137 -0.19 -8.14 -12.57
CA ILE A 137 -1.09 -8.04 -11.43
C ILE A 137 -2.42 -8.65 -11.84
N GLY A 138 -2.78 -9.77 -11.20
CA GLY A 138 -4.08 -10.39 -11.36
C GLY A 138 -5.16 -9.58 -10.64
N LEU A 139 -6.27 -9.34 -11.31
CA LEU A 139 -7.44 -8.67 -10.75
C LEU A 139 -8.43 -9.71 -10.24
N VAL A 140 -8.81 -9.60 -8.96
CA VAL A 140 -9.77 -10.47 -8.29
C VAL A 140 -10.94 -9.60 -7.82
N ASP A 141 -12.14 -9.92 -8.29
CA ASP A 141 -13.37 -9.19 -7.95
C ASP A 141 -14.01 -9.69 -6.64
N ARG A 142 -13.78 -10.95 -6.30
CA ARG A 142 -14.43 -11.60 -5.15
C ARG A 142 -13.42 -12.24 -4.21
N PRO A 143 -13.15 -11.61 -3.05
CA PRO A 143 -12.23 -12.18 -2.05
C PRO A 143 -12.68 -13.53 -1.47
N ASP A 144 -14.01 -13.79 -1.42
CA ASP A 144 -14.60 -15.05 -0.95
C ASP A 144 -14.50 -16.20 -1.96
N ARG A 145 -14.28 -15.88 -3.24
CA ARG A 145 -14.08 -16.82 -4.34
C ARG A 145 -12.99 -16.29 -5.28
N PRO A 146 -11.72 -16.34 -4.85
CA PRO A 146 -10.63 -15.69 -5.58
C PRO A 146 -10.41 -16.38 -6.94
N GLN A 147 -10.91 -15.73 -7.98
CA GLN A 147 -10.62 -16.06 -9.38
C GLN A 147 -10.03 -14.84 -10.04
N VAL A 148 -9.00 -15.04 -10.85
CA VAL A 148 -8.42 -13.96 -11.64
C VAL A 148 -9.32 -13.74 -12.86
N HIS A 149 -10.02 -12.61 -12.90
CA HIS A 149 -10.93 -12.21 -13.98
C HIS A 149 -10.24 -11.34 -15.03
N GLY A 150 -9.09 -10.80 -14.72
CA GLY A 150 -8.29 -9.96 -15.59
C GLY A 150 -6.89 -9.79 -15.07
N ALA A 151 -6.03 -9.18 -15.86
CA ALA A 151 -4.69 -8.83 -15.44
C ALA A 151 -4.30 -7.48 -16.03
N VAL A 152 -3.48 -6.73 -15.29
CA VAL A 152 -2.80 -5.54 -15.78
C VAL A 152 -1.30 -5.78 -15.75
N SER A 153 -0.62 -5.31 -16.80
CA SER A 153 0.82 -5.50 -16.97
C SER A 153 1.53 -4.16 -17.06
N PRO A 154 1.69 -3.43 -15.91
CA PRO A 154 2.40 -2.16 -15.90
C PRO A 154 3.86 -2.34 -16.31
N THR A 155 4.33 -1.37 -17.08
CA THR A 155 5.72 -1.26 -17.50
C THR A 155 6.35 0.00 -16.95
N ALA A 156 7.68 0.03 -16.84
CA ALA A 156 8.40 1.20 -16.38
C ALA A 156 8.18 2.46 -17.25
N ALA A 157 7.82 2.27 -18.54
CA ALA A 157 7.52 3.36 -19.47
C ALA A 157 6.17 4.06 -19.18
N GLN A 158 5.28 3.40 -18.48
CA GLN A 158 4.00 3.96 -18.05
C GLN A 158 4.15 4.67 -16.71
N PRO A 159 3.40 5.74 -16.44
CA PRO A 159 3.48 6.45 -15.17
C PRO A 159 2.87 5.66 -14.00
N MET A 160 2.14 4.58 -14.27
CA MET A 160 1.44 3.78 -13.28
C MET A 160 2.41 3.16 -12.27
N ARG A 161 2.20 3.48 -10.99
CA ARG A 161 2.96 2.96 -9.84
C ARG A 161 2.07 2.45 -8.71
N GLY A 162 0.75 2.59 -8.84
CA GLY A 162 -0.22 2.14 -7.87
C GLY A 162 -1.40 1.43 -8.51
N VAL A 163 -1.90 0.39 -7.82
CA VAL A 163 -3.15 -0.30 -8.12
C VAL A 163 -3.94 -0.41 -6.84
N ALA A 164 -5.12 0.17 -6.80
CA ALA A 164 -6.03 0.08 -5.66
C ALA A 164 -7.30 -0.66 -6.06
N THR A 165 -7.76 -1.58 -5.21
CA THR A 165 -9.01 -2.29 -5.42
C THR A 165 -9.91 -2.12 -4.20
N SER A 166 -11.08 -1.52 -4.39
CA SER A 166 -12.10 -1.33 -3.37
C SER A 166 -13.43 -1.92 -3.85
N GLY A 167 -14.29 -2.30 -2.91
CA GLY A 167 -15.63 -2.80 -3.19
C GLY A 167 -16.40 -3.09 -1.90
N TRP A 168 -17.73 -3.15 -1.98
CA TRP A 168 -18.59 -3.32 -0.82
C TRP A 168 -18.41 -4.68 -0.11
N ARG A 169 -17.90 -5.68 -0.81
CA ARG A 169 -17.57 -7.01 -0.24
C ARG A 169 -16.17 -7.08 0.36
N GLY A 170 -15.38 -6.01 0.22
CA GLY A 170 -14.03 -5.93 0.76
C GLY A 170 -13.98 -5.54 2.25
N ARG A 171 -12.78 -5.27 2.75
CA ARG A 171 -12.57 -4.78 4.12
C ARG A 171 -12.87 -3.29 4.28
N SER A 172 -13.01 -2.56 3.19
CA SER A 172 -13.33 -1.13 3.19
C SER A 172 -14.82 -0.91 3.40
N PHE A 173 -15.17 0.14 4.15
CA PHE A 173 -16.54 0.63 4.28
C PHE A 173 -16.94 1.39 3.03
N SER A 174 -17.16 0.68 1.93
CA SER A 174 -17.61 1.30 0.68
C SER A 174 -19.11 1.62 0.74
N LEU A 175 -19.46 2.82 0.31
CA LEU A 175 -20.86 3.23 0.11
C LEU A 175 -21.39 2.84 -1.28
N ALA A 176 -20.50 2.33 -2.16
CA ALA A 176 -20.85 1.89 -3.50
C ALA A 176 -21.51 0.50 -3.51
N ILE A 177 -22.21 0.20 -4.59
CA ILE A 177 -22.89 -1.09 -4.82
C ILE A 177 -22.04 -2.05 -5.65
N ASP A 178 -20.90 -1.58 -6.16
CA ASP A 178 -20.02 -2.36 -7.03
C ASP A 178 -19.28 -3.43 -6.22
N ASP A 179 -19.19 -4.64 -6.77
CA ASP A 179 -18.49 -5.78 -6.15
C ASP A 179 -16.99 -5.48 -6.02
N ALA A 180 -16.38 -4.90 -7.06
CA ALA A 180 -15.01 -4.41 -7.04
C ALA A 180 -14.79 -3.29 -8.06
N VAL A 181 -14.02 -2.28 -7.67
CA VAL A 181 -13.52 -1.20 -8.55
C VAL A 181 -12.00 -1.19 -8.41
N THR A 182 -11.29 -1.36 -9.53
CA THR A 182 -9.82 -1.27 -9.55
C THR A 182 -9.40 0.01 -10.25
N ILE A 183 -8.57 0.79 -9.58
CA ILE A 183 -8.00 2.04 -10.07
C ILE A 183 -6.51 1.86 -10.28
N LEU A 184 -6.01 2.40 -11.40
CA LEU A 184 -4.59 2.45 -11.75
C LEU A 184 -4.14 3.91 -11.67
N ALA A 185 -3.10 4.18 -10.90
CA ALA A 185 -2.63 5.54 -10.64
C ALA A 185 -1.10 5.65 -10.73
N SER A 186 -0.62 6.87 -10.89
CA SER A 186 0.82 7.19 -10.84
C SER A 186 1.39 7.07 -9.41
N LEU A 187 0.54 7.26 -8.41
CA LEU A 187 0.79 7.01 -6.99
C LEU A 187 -0.40 6.23 -6.44
N LEU A 188 -0.21 5.51 -5.34
CA LEU A 188 -1.26 4.73 -4.68
C LEU A 188 -2.01 5.58 -3.63
N LEU A 189 -2.39 6.78 -4.01
CA LEU A 189 -3.06 7.73 -3.12
C LEU A 189 -4.47 8.04 -3.60
#